data_7cf8ef5dcf539ccc53817bff566490cf
#
_entry.id   7cf8ef5dcf539ccc53817bff566490cf
#
_cell.length_a   1.000
_cell.length_b   1.000
_cell.length_c   1.000
_cell.angle_alpha   90.00
_cell.angle_beta   90.00
_cell.angle_gamma   90.00
#
_symmetry.space_group_name_H-M   'P 1'
#
loop_
_entity.id
_entity.type
_entity.pdbx_description
1 polymer ?
#
loop_
_entity_poly.entity_id
_entity_poly.type
_entity_poly.pdbx_seq_one_letter_code
_entity_poly.pdbx_strand_id
1 'polypeptide(L)'
;MKSAVETGSGLQTMTYREALRLALREELSRDERVFVMGEEVGLFEGSYKVTAGLMDEFGEERIRDTPISEEGFVGAGIGAAMVGERPVIEIMTLNFLLVAMDQVVNHAAKVGAMFGGEVRVPIVIRTPNGAGNQLTAQHSQSFDGWFAGTPGLKVLAPANPADARSMLKAAIRDDDPVLFIENLPIYKLKGEVDTDDDNPARIGRARIAREGTDLTLVSHSYATVRCLDAAETLASKHGVSVEVVDLRSLRPLDVETVVESVARTNRAVCVEEGWPSFGVTAEIAARIQKACFDELDAPVERVGMAEVPLPYSKRLELEAMPGEGRITAAALATLEGSGVLRP
;
A
#
# COMPACT_ATOMS: atom_id res chain seq x y z
N MET A 1 15.85 -33.67 0.12
CA MET A 1 15.75 -33.36 -1.32
C MET A 1 15.23 -31.94 -1.40
N LYS A 2 16.12 -30.99 -1.70
CA LYS A 2 15.77 -29.57 -1.88
C LYS A 2 15.01 -29.46 -3.20
N SER A 3 13.72 -29.10 -3.17
CA SER A 3 13.04 -28.66 -4.37
C SER A 3 13.55 -27.26 -4.69
N ALA A 4 14.51 -27.18 -5.60
CA ALA A 4 14.80 -25.91 -6.27
C ALA A 4 13.48 -25.47 -6.93
N VAL A 5 12.94 -24.34 -6.53
CA VAL A 5 11.88 -23.65 -7.26
C VAL A 5 12.55 -23.28 -8.60
N GLU A 6 12.22 -24.01 -9.66
CA GLU A 6 12.56 -23.61 -11.02
C GLU A 6 11.93 -22.23 -11.22
N THR A 7 12.75 -21.21 -11.31
CA THR A 7 12.33 -19.88 -11.77
C THR A 7 12.06 -20.01 -13.27
N GLY A 8 10.84 -20.45 -13.61
CA GLY A 8 10.38 -20.37 -14.99
C GLY A 8 10.37 -18.91 -15.41
N SER A 9 11.00 -18.61 -16.54
CA SER A 9 11.00 -17.28 -17.14
C SER A 9 9.62 -16.92 -17.68
N GLY A 10 9.18 -15.67 -17.51
CA GLY A 10 7.96 -15.11 -18.10
C GLY A 10 6.82 -14.85 -17.11
N LEU A 11 5.61 -14.72 -17.64
CA LEU A 11 4.40 -14.48 -16.85
C LEU A 11 4.06 -15.68 -15.97
N GLN A 12 4.04 -15.45 -14.65
CA GLN A 12 3.68 -16.44 -13.64
C GLN A 12 2.53 -15.97 -12.78
N THR A 13 1.56 -16.85 -12.53
CA THR A 13 0.48 -16.57 -11.58
C THR A 13 0.97 -16.90 -10.17
N MET A 14 1.01 -15.89 -9.31
CA MET A 14 1.39 -16.06 -7.90
C MET A 14 0.53 -15.20 -6.97
N THR A 15 0.58 -15.50 -5.68
CA THR A 15 -0.09 -14.68 -4.67
C THR A 15 0.69 -13.39 -4.40
N TYR A 16 0.01 -12.37 -3.89
CA TYR A 16 0.64 -11.12 -3.44
C TYR A 16 1.81 -11.38 -2.48
N ARG A 17 1.62 -12.29 -1.51
CA ARG A 17 2.68 -12.69 -0.57
C ARG A 17 3.88 -13.35 -1.25
N GLU A 18 3.65 -14.22 -2.23
CA GLU A 18 4.72 -14.85 -3.01
C GLU A 18 5.48 -13.82 -3.86
N ALA A 19 4.79 -12.84 -4.40
CA ALA A 19 5.39 -11.74 -5.14
C ALA A 19 6.32 -10.87 -4.25
N LEU A 20 5.91 -10.58 -3.01
CA LEU A 20 6.76 -9.90 -2.02
C LEU A 20 8.01 -10.74 -1.69
N ARG A 21 7.84 -12.04 -1.44
CA ARG A 21 8.96 -12.96 -1.17
C ARG A 21 9.93 -13.01 -2.35
N LEU A 22 9.41 -13.07 -3.57
CA LEU A 22 10.22 -13.07 -4.78
C LEU A 22 11.04 -11.78 -4.89
N ALA A 23 10.44 -10.62 -4.64
CA ALA A 23 11.14 -9.34 -4.64
C ALA A 23 12.28 -9.30 -3.60
N LEU A 24 12.02 -9.76 -2.37
CA LEU A 24 13.05 -9.86 -1.33
C LEU A 24 14.20 -10.78 -1.76
N ARG A 25 13.89 -11.96 -2.29
CA ARG A 25 14.87 -12.93 -2.76
C ARG A 25 15.74 -12.36 -3.87
N GLU A 26 15.14 -11.67 -4.84
CA GLU A 26 15.85 -11.04 -5.96
C GLU A 26 16.79 -9.93 -5.47
N GLU A 27 16.33 -9.05 -4.57
CA GLU A 27 17.14 -7.96 -4.06
C GLU A 27 18.25 -8.43 -3.10
N LEU A 28 17.99 -9.45 -2.27
CA LEU A 28 19.02 -10.12 -1.46
C LEU A 28 20.10 -10.76 -2.31
N SER A 29 19.74 -11.35 -3.46
CA SER A 29 20.68 -11.95 -4.40
C SER A 29 21.47 -10.90 -5.18
N ARG A 30 20.85 -9.74 -5.46
CA ARG A 30 21.43 -8.66 -6.27
C ARG A 30 22.46 -7.82 -5.52
N ASP A 31 22.20 -7.52 -4.24
CA ASP A 31 22.98 -6.57 -3.45
C ASP A 31 23.27 -7.14 -2.05
N GLU A 32 24.55 -7.35 -1.75
CA GLU A 32 24.98 -7.91 -0.47
C GLU A 32 24.72 -7.01 0.75
N ARG A 33 24.45 -5.71 0.54
CA ARG A 33 24.08 -4.75 1.59
C ARG A 33 22.63 -4.90 2.03
N VAL A 34 21.77 -5.56 1.24
CA VAL A 34 20.36 -5.79 1.61
C VAL A 34 20.29 -6.88 2.66
N PHE A 35 19.61 -6.61 3.76
CA PHE A 35 19.27 -7.60 4.77
C PHE A 35 17.84 -7.36 5.31
N VAL A 36 17.20 -8.39 5.81
CA VAL A 36 15.87 -8.32 6.43
C VAL A 36 16.02 -8.46 7.93
N MET A 37 15.33 -7.62 8.69
CA MET A 37 15.33 -7.66 10.14
C MET A 37 13.94 -7.40 10.69
N GLY A 38 13.56 -8.13 11.73
CA GLY A 38 12.26 -7.98 12.38
C GLY A 38 11.94 -9.14 13.31
N GLU A 39 10.76 -9.11 13.88
CA GLU A 39 10.30 -10.15 14.80
C GLU A 39 9.95 -11.42 14.02
N GLU A 40 10.58 -12.54 14.39
CA GLU A 40 10.31 -13.88 13.84
C GLU A 40 10.46 -14.01 12.31
N VAL A 41 11.19 -13.10 11.67
CA VAL A 41 11.38 -13.10 10.21
C VAL A 41 12.29 -14.24 9.72
N GLY A 42 13.15 -14.76 10.61
CA GLY A 42 14.11 -15.82 10.33
C GLY A 42 13.56 -17.21 10.64
N LEU A 43 13.72 -17.67 11.89
CA LEU A 43 13.37 -19.04 12.29
C LEU A 43 11.91 -19.38 12.09
N PHE A 44 11.00 -18.45 12.35
CA PHE A 44 9.56 -18.63 12.15
C PHE A 44 9.09 -18.26 10.72
N GLU A 45 9.98 -17.75 9.86
CA GLU A 45 9.69 -17.39 8.46
C GLU A 45 8.66 -16.25 8.31
N GLY A 46 8.59 -15.37 9.31
CA GLY A 46 7.62 -14.29 9.40
C GLY A 46 6.22 -14.74 9.83
N SER A 47 5.51 -13.90 10.57
CA SER A 47 4.15 -14.17 11.04
C SER A 47 3.18 -14.47 9.91
N TYR A 48 3.40 -13.86 8.76
CA TYR A 48 2.55 -14.04 7.55
C TYR A 48 3.27 -14.78 6.42
N LYS A 49 4.43 -15.39 6.72
CA LYS A 49 5.20 -16.23 5.78
C LYS A 49 5.69 -15.51 4.53
N VAL A 50 5.96 -14.22 4.62
CA VAL A 50 6.59 -13.47 3.52
C VAL A 50 8.05 -13.86 3.36
N THR A 51 8.76 -14.11 4.46
CA THR A 51 10.19 -14.46 4.49
C THR A 51 10.46 -15.97 4.45
N ALA A 52 9.44 -16.80 4.15
CA ALA A 52 9.56 -18.25 4.16
C ALA A 52 10.71 -18.75 3.25
N GLY A 53 11.64 -19.55 3.83
CA GLY A 53 12.80 -20.12 3.16
C GLY A 53 13.96 -19.16 2.92
N LEU A 54 13.82 -17.86 3.20
CA LEU A 54 14.90 -16.89 2.94
C LEU A 54 16.09 -17.09 3.90
N MET A 55 15.84 -17.45 5.17
CA MET A 55 16.95 -17.71 6.12
C MET A 55 17.77 -18.93 5.74
N ASP A 56 17.12 -19.98 5.22
CA ASP A 56 17.83 -21.17 4.71
C ASP A 56 18.70 -20.86 3.48
N GLU A 57 18.26 -19.90 2.66
CA GLU A 57 18.95 -19.50 1.43
C GLU A 57 20.09 -18.51 1.67
N PHE A 58 19.86 -17.49 2.52
CA PHE A 58 20.77 -16.35 2.70
C PHE A 58 21.51 -16.34 4.05
N GLY A 59 21.10 -17.17 5.01
CA GLY A 59 21.69 -17.25 6.34
C GLY A 59 21.18 -16.19 7.32
N GLU A 60 21.51 -16.40 8.61
CA GLU A 60 21.07 -15.55 9.71
C GLU A 60 21.69 -14.14 9.72
N GLU A 61 22.83 -13.98 9.06
CA GLU A 61 23.47 -12.67 8.87
C GLU A 61 22.66 -11.74 7.97
N ARG A 62 21.85 -12.30 7.09
CA ARG A 62 21.04 -11.56 6.11
C ARG A 62 19.54 -11.54 6.48
N ILE A 63 19.06 -12.51 7.24
CA ILE A 63 17.68 -12.62 7.73
C ILE A 63 17.75 -12.72 9.25
N ARG A 64 17.47 -11.63 9.95
CA ARG A 64 17.79 -11.44 11.37
C ARG A 64 16.53 -11.35 12.21
N ASP A 65 16.36 -12.30 13.11
CA ASP A 65 15.34 -12.20 14.16
C ASP A 65 15.72 -11.15 15.21
N THR A 66 14.73 -10.41 15.67
CA THR A 66 14.88 -9.42 16.75
C THR A 66 13.98 -9.75 17.93
N PRO A 67 14.31 -9.29 19.15
CA PRO A 67 13.34 -9.25 20.23
C PRO A 67 12.22 -8.27 19.92
N ILE A 68 11.08 -8.37 20.61
CA ILE A 68 9.97 -7.42 20.52
C ILE A 68 10.42 -6.06 21.09
N SER A 69 10.85 -5.17 20.20
CA SER A 69 11.35 -3.84 20.54
C SER A 69 11.43 -2.97 19.29
N GLU A 70 10.28 -2.61 18.73
CA GLU A 70 10.17 -1.93 17.42
C GLU A 70 10.97 -0.63 17.36
N GLU A 71 10.96 0.18 18.41
CA GLU A 71 11.80 1.37 18.50
C GLU A 71 13.29 1.03 18.38
N GLY A 72 13.74 -0.04 19.06
CA GLY A 72 15.13 -0.47 19.09
C GLY A 72 15.61 -0.97 17.74
N PHE A 73 14.90 -1.91 17.10
CA PHE A 73 15.37 -2.48 15.85
C PHE A 73 15.11 -1.58 14.62
N VAL A 74 14.08 -0.73 14.62
CA VAL A 74 13.93 0.32 13.60
C VAL A 74 15.09 1.31 13.70
N GLY A 75 15.44 1.77 14.92
CA GLY A 75 16.59 2.64 15.15
C GLY A 75 17.91 2.02 14.70
N ALA A 76 18.12 0.73 14.99
CA ALA A 76 19.31 -0.02 14.52
C ALA A 76 19.35 -0.10 12.98
N GLY A 77 18.20 -0.33 12.32
CA GLY A 77 18.09 -0.30 10.87
C GLY A 77 18.43 1.07 10.27
N ILE A 78 17.95 2.16 10.87
CA ILE A 78 18.30 3.52 10.43
C ILE A 78 19.81 3.75 10.54
N GLY A 79 20.42 3.37 11.67
CA GLY A 79 21.87 3.47 11.85
C GLY A 79 22.65 2.66 10.82
N ALA A 80 22.23 1.44 10.51
CA ALA A 80 22.81 0.61 9.47
C ALA A 80 22.69 1.26 8.08
N ALA A 81 21.53 1.84 7.75
CA ALA A 81 21.34 2.55 6.50
C ALA A 81 22.26 3.78 6.37
N MET A 82 22.45 4.54 7.44
CA MET A 82 23.35 5.71 7.47
C MET A 82 24.83 5.36 7.21
N VAL A 83 25.24 4.12 7.45
CA VAL A 83 26.61 3.64 7.17
C VAL A 83 26.74 2.84 5.88
N GLY A 84 25.69 2.79 5.07
CA GLY A 84 25.74 2.27 3.71
C GLY A 84 25.03 0.93 3.47
N GLU A 85 24.44 0.31 4.49
CA GLU A 85 23.59 -0.88 4.34
C GLU A 85 22.21 -0.53 3.78
N ARG A 86 21.47 -1.56 3.32
CA ARG A 86 20.08 -1.43 2.81
C ARG A 86 19.13 -2.34 3.59
N PRO A 87 18.79 -1.95 4.82
CA PRO A 87 17.90 -2.73 5.66
C PRO A 87 16.45 -2.71 5.16
N VAL A 88 15.82 -3.89 5.18
CA VAL A 88 14.39 -4.07 5.07
C VAL A 88 13.87 -4.50 6.43
N ILE A 89 13.17 -3.60 7.09
CA ILE A 89 12.64 -3.83 8.44
C ILE A 89 11.19 -4.32 8.31
N GLU A 90 10.89 -5.51 8.85
CA GLU A 90 9.52 -5.99 8.96
C GLU A 90 8.93 -5.60 10.31
N ILE A 91 7.83 -4.86 10.28
CA ILE A 91 6.96 -4.64 11.44
C ILE A 91 5.72 -5.53 11.27
N MET A 92 5.39 -6.33 12.28
CA MET A 92 4.34 -7.34 12.22
C MET A 92 2.97 -6.78 11.83
N THR A 93 2.67 -5.54 12.22
CA THR A 93 1.49 -4.77 11.78
C THR A 93 1.76 -3.28 11.91
N LEU A 94 1.16 -2.47 11.02
CA LEU A 94 1.27 -1.00 11.05
C LEU A 94 0.90 -0.42 12.43
N ASN A 95 0.04 -1.10 13.17
CA ASN A 95 -0.34 -0.69 14.53
C ASN A 95 0.86 -0.68 15.50
N PHE A 96 1.82 -1.59 15.34
CA PHE A 96 3.01 -1.66 16.18
C PHE A 96 4.09 -0.66 15.76
N LEU A 97 4.04 -0.16 14.52
CA LEU A 97 4.92 0.93 14.10
C LEU A 97 4.74 2.20 14.95
N LEU A 98 3.61 2.35 15.62
CA LEU A 98 3.38 3.45 16.57
C LEU A 98 4.39 3.44 17.74
N VAL A 99 4.91 2.27 18.13
CA VAL A 99 5.97 2.15 19.15
C VAL A 99 7.29 2.77 18.65
N ALA A 100 7.55 2.66 17.34
CA ALA A 100 8.75 3.21 16.69
C ALA A 100 8.51 4.55 15.97
N MET A 101 7.42 5.25 16.29
CA MET A 101 7.01 6.47 15.57
C MET A 101 8.10 7.54 15.55
N ASP A 102 8.81 7.74 16.65
CA ASP A 102 9.94 8.68 16.74
C ASP A 102 11.05 8.33 15.75
N GLN A 103 11.41 7.05 15.66
CA GLN A 103 12.45 6.58 14.74
C GLN A 103 12.06 6.83 13.28
N VAL A 104 10.80 6.64 12.92
CA VAL A 104 10.31 6.86 11.55
C VAL A 104 10.22 8.35 11.22
N VAL A 105 9.54 9.12 12.09
CA VAL A 105 9.16 10.51 11.81
C VAL A 105 10.31 11.48 12.08
N ASN A 106 11.02 11.33 13.19
CA ASN A 106 12.07 12.25 13.61
C ASN A 106 13.48 11.87 13.14
N HIS A 107 13.72 10.57 12.92
CA HIS A 107 15.03 10.11 12.44
C HIS A 107 15.02 9.75 10.96
N ALA A 108 14.39 8.67 10.52
CA ALA A 108 14.44 8.24 9.12
C ALA A 108 14.04 9.38 8.16
N ALA A 109 12.89 10.01 8.40
CA ALA A 109 12.36 11.05 7.53
C ALA A 109 13.11 12.40 7.57
N LYS A 110 13.93 12.66 8.57
CA LYS A 110 14.53 13.99 8.78
C LYS A 110 16.06 14.03 8.65
N VAL A 111 16.76 12.93 8.90
CA VAL A 111 18.23 12.87 8.88
C VAL A 111 18.80 13.43 7.58
N GLY A 112 18.27 13.04 6.41
CA GLY A 112 18.73 13.55 5.12
C GLY A 112 18.67 15.08 5.03
N ALA A 113 17.56 15.67 5.48
CA ALA A 113 17.40 17.13 5.48
C ALA A 113 18.30 17.82 6.53
N MET A 114 18.44 17.23 7.72
CA MET A 114 19.30 17.78 8.81
C MET A 114 20.77 17.82 8.42
N PHE A 115 21.24 16.87 7.61
CA PHE A 115 22.61 16.80 7.12
C PHE A 115 22.77 17.37 5.69
N GLY A 116 21.85 18.20 5.23
CA GLY A 116 21.96 18.87 3.93
C GLY A 116 21.98 17.94 2.73
N GLY A 117 21.51 16.70 2.88
CA GLY A 117 21.53 15.67 1.83
C GLY A 117 22.83 14.85 1.76
N GLU A 118 23.82 15.12 2.62
CA GLU A 118 25.07 14.35 2.65
C GLU A 118 24.91 12.95 3.24
N VAL A 119 23.90 12.78 4.12
CA VAL A 119 23.54 11.47 4.70
C VAL A 119 22.27 10.98 4.06
N ARG A 120 22.29 9.73 3.58
CA ARG A 120 21.10 9.02 3.07
C ARG A 120 20.65 7.97 4.07
N VAL A 121 19.37 7.61 3.99
CA VAL A 121 18.77 6.59 4.84
C VAL A 121 18.00 5.61 3.96
N PRO A 122 18.70 4.76 3.19
CA PRO A 122 18.09 3.76 2.28
C PRO A 122 17.47 2.60 3.07
N ILE A 123 16.43 2.88 3.82
CA ILE A 123 15.69 1.90 4.64
C ILE A 123 14.31 1.66 4.05
N VAL A 124 13.88 0.41 4.03
CA VAL A 124 12.49 0.04 3.79
C VAL A 124 11.89 -0.46 5.09
N ILE A 125 10.80 0.14 5.51
CA ILE A 125 9.97 -0.37 6.60
C ILE A 125 8.72 -0.97 5.96
N ARG A 126 8.62 -2.31 5.94
CA ARG A 126 7.46 -3.01 5.40
C ARG A 126 6.55 -3.49 6.52
N THR A 127 5.26 -3.33 6.33
CA THR A 127 4.27 -3.68 7.35
C THR A 127 2.90 -3.88 6.74
N PRO A 128 2.15 -4.92 7.15
CA PRO A 128 0.75 -5.03 6.79
C PRO A 128 -0.12 -4.12 7.66
N ASN A 129 -1.19 -3.61 7.07
CA ASN A 129 -2.25 -2.90 7.78
C ASN A 129 -3.62 -3.54 7.50
N GLY A 130 -4.67 -2.85 7.90
CA GLY A 130 -6.04 -3.11 7.50
C GLY A 130 -6.81 -4.02 8.44
N ALA A 131 -8.11 -4.05 8.19
CA ALA A 131 -9.12 -4.81 8.91
C ALA A 131 -9.54 -6.08 8.16
N GLY A 132 -10.56 -6.78 8.65
CA GLY A 132 -11.13 -7.97 7.99
C GLY A 132 -10.62 -9.30 8.51
N ASN A 133 -9.74 -9.30 9.52
CA ASN A 133 -9.16 -10.51 10.13
C ASN A 133 -9.57 -10.70 11.59
N GLN A 134 -10.55 -9.96 12.09
CA GLN A 134 -11.06 -10.02 13.46
C GLN A 134 -9.96 -9.78 14.52
N LEU A 135 -9.02 -8.89 14.24
CA LEU A 135 -7.91 -8.55 15.14
C LEU A 135 -8.26 -7.40 16.11
N THR A 136 -9.50 -6.89 16.04
CA THR A 136 -10.07 -5.86 16.91
C THR A 136 -9.36 -4.50 16.85
N ALA A 137 -9.71 -3.61 17.80
CA ALA A 137 -9.45 -2.18 17.73
C ALA A 137 -7.98 -1.78 17.57
N GLN A 138 -7.07 -2.49 18.23
CA GLN A 138 -5.65 -2.12 18.27
C GLN A 138 -4.81 -2.73 17.14
N HIS A 139 -5.36 -3.68 16.36
CA HIS A 139 -4.62 -4.43 15.35
C HIS A 139 -5.25 -4.37 13.96
N SER A 140 -6.24 -3.49 13.77
CA SER A 140 -7.00 -3.37 12.53
C SER A 140 -7.10 -1.94 12.01
N GLN A 141 -6.24 -1.05 12.47
CA GLN A 141 -6.24 0.36 12.12
C GLN A 141 -5.44 0.60 10.85
N SER A 142 -5.83 1.60 10.05
CA SER A 142 -5.11 2.06 8.87
C SER A 142 -4.63 3.49 9.10
N PHE A 143 -3.33 3.64 9.31
CA PHE A 143 -2.68 4.93 9.57
C PHE A 143 -1.95 5.50 8.35
N ASP A 144 -2.34 5.09 7.15
CA ASP A 144 -1.69 5.49 5.89
C ASP A 144 -1.50 7.01 5.78
N GLY A 145 -2.55 7.77 6.15
CA GLY A 145 -2.56 9.23 6.12
C GLY A 145 -1.55 9.89 7.07
N TRP A 146 -1.30 9.29 8.23
CA TRP A 146 -0.34 9.82 9.21
C TRP A 146 1.08 9.84 8.64
N PHE A 147 1.47 8.75 7.98
CA PHE A 147 2.79 8.60 7.39
C PHE A 147 2.89 9.33 6.04
N ALA A 148 1.83 9.30 5.22
CA ALA A 148 1.78 10.05 3.97
C ALA A 148 1.86 11.58 4.22
N GLY A 149 1.40 12.06 5.38
CA GLY A 149 1.57 13.45 5.82
C GLY A 149 2.99 13.84 6.24
N THR A 150 3.95 12.88 6.35
CA THR A 150 5.29 13.12 6.89
C THR A 150 6.30 13.49 5.80
N PRO A 151 6.79 14.75 5.72
CA PRO A 151 7.83 15.14 4.76
C PRO A 151 9.15 14.38 5.02
N GLY A 152 9.78 13.93 3.93
CA GLY A 152 11.03 13.17 3.97
C GLY A 152 10.84 11.65 3.96
N LEU A 153 9.60 11.15 4.10
CA LEU A 153 9.24 9.75 4.00
C LEU A 153 8.54 9.48 2.66
N LYS A 154 8.88 8.40 1.96
CA LYS A 154 8.08 7.87 0.86
C LYS A 154 7.09 6.83 1.42
N VAL A 155 5.87 6.77 0.87
CA VAL A 155 4.83 5.84 1.35
C VAL A 155 4.20 5.14 0.16
N LEU A 156 4.29 3.82 0.12
CA LEU A 156 3.81 2.97 -0.96
C LEU A 156 2.76 1.99 -0.43
N ALA A 157 1.72 1.72 -1.21
CA ALA A 157 0.61 0.84 -0.82
C ALA A 157 0.02 0.11 -2.04
N PRO A 158 0.74 -0.88 -2.63
CA PRO A 158 0.29 -1.61 -3.81
C PRO A 158 -0.92 -2.51 -3.55
N ALA A 159 -1.74 -2.72 -4.59
CA ALA A 159 -3.00 -3.47 -4.52
C ALA A 159 -2.98 -4.86 -5.19
N ASN A 160 -1.90 -5.22 -5.89
CA ASN A 160 -1.82 -6.46 -6.67
C ASN A 160 -0.41 -7.09 -6.65
N PRO A 161 -0.24 -8.37 -7.03
CA PRO A 161 1.05 -9.06 -6.97
C PRO A 161 2.16 -8.43 -7.83
N ALA A 162 1.86 -7.97 -9.04
CA ALA A 162 2.86 -7.38 -9.93
C ALA A 162 3.41 -6.07 -9.35
N ASP A 163 2.53 -5.20 -8.86
CA ASP A 163 2.94 -3.96 -8.19
C ASP A 163 3.64 -4.26 -6.85
N ALA A 164 3.20 -5.26 -6.09
CA ALA A 164 3.88 -5.66 -4.85
C ALA A 164 5.36 -6.00 -5.09
N ARG A 165 5.66 -6.82 -6.12
CA ARG A 165 7.04 -7.16 -6.48
C ARG A 165 7.82 -5.95 -6.99
N SER A 166 7.31 -5.27 -8.02
CA SER A 166 8.05 -4.21 -8.70
C SER A 166 8.26 -2.97 -7.82
N MET A 167 7.28 -2.63 -6.96
CA MET A 167 7.37 -1.50 -6.04
C MET A 167 8.24 -1.81 -4.82
N LEU A 168 8.26 -3.05 -4.32
CA LEU A 168 9.18 -3.43 -3.24
C LEU A 168 10.64 -3.38 -3.73
N LYS A 169 10.92 -3.83 -4.96
CA LYS A 169 12.23 -3.65 -5.59
C LYS A 169 12.59 -2.17 -5.73
N ALA A 170 11.64 -1.34 -6.17
CA ALA A 170 11.82 0.11 -6.24
C ALA A 170 12.17 0.72 -4.88
N ALA A 171 11.46 0.31 -3.82
CA ALA A 171 11.68 0.77 -2.47
C ALA A 171 13.08 0.39 -1.94
N ILE A 172 13.52 -0.86 -2.17
CA ILE A 172 14.84 -1.34 -1.72
C ILE A 172 15.98 -0.64 -2.47
N ARG A 173 15.75 -0.28 -3.74
CA ARG A 173 16.75 0.41 -4.58
C ARG A 173 16.78 1.93 -4.35
N ASP A 174 15.79 2.49 -3.64
CA ASP A 174 15.71 3.92 -3.34
C ASP A 174 16.71 4.32 -2.24
N ASP A 175 17.26 5.53 -2.31
CA ASP A 175 18.20 6.05 -1.32
C ASP A 175 17.53 6.84 -0.19
N ASP A 176 16.22 7.09 -0.30
CA ASP A 176 15.42 7.73 0.74
C ASP A 176 14.58 6.70 1.51
N PRO A 177 14.16 7.00 2.75
CA PRO A 177 13.37 6.07 3.54
C PRO A 177 11.98 5.82 2.94
N VAL A 178 11.60 4.56 2.85
CA VAL A 178 10.32 4.11 2.30
C VAL A 178 9.54 3.34 3.34
N LEU A 179 8.31 3.76 3.62
CA LEU A 179 7.30 2.94 4.29
C LEU A 179 6.51 2.19 3.21
N PHE A 180 6.59 0.86 3.25
CA PHE A 180 5.90 -0.02 2.32
C PHE A 180 4.74 -0.70 3.04
N ILE A 181 3.52 -0.23 2.77
CA ILE A 181 2.30 -0.68 3.44
C ILE A 181 1.67 -1.80 2.62
N GLU A 182 1.61 -2.97 3.22
CA GLU A 182 0.94 -4.16 2.71
C GLU A 182 -0.47 -4.27 3.31
N ASN A 183 -1.25 -5.27 2.89
CA ASN A 183 -2.58 -5.47 3.44
C ASN A 183 -2.89 -6.97 3.58
N LEU A 184 -3.29 -7.39 4.79
CA LEU A 184 -3.52 -8.81 5.09
C LEU A 184 -4.60 -9.47 4.23
N PRO A 185 -5.77 -8.87 4.01
CA PRO A 185 -6.79 -9.41 3.12
C PRO A 185 -6.31 -9.78 1.72
N ILE A 186 -5.33 -9.06 1.17
CA ILE A 186 -4.85 -9.33 -0.20
C ILE A 186 -3.62 -10.25 -0.28
N TYR A 187 -3.07 -10.72 0.84
CA TYR A 187 -1.92 -11.64 0.79
C TYR A 187 -2.14 -12.92 -0.03
N LYS A 188 -3.40 -13.36 -0.12
CA LYS A 188 -3.80 -14.53 -0.91
C LYS A 188 -4.32 -14.18 -2.31
N LEU A 189 -4.42 -12.88 -2.63
CA LEU A 189 -4.84 -12.43 -3.95
C LEU A 189 -3.83 -12.92 -4.98
N LYS A 190 -4.33 -13.61 -6.02
CA LYS A 190 -3.50 -14.08 -7.12
C LYS A 190 -3.53 -13.09 -8.28
N GLY A 191 -2.42 -13.01 -8.99
CA GLY A 191 -2.28 -12.20 -10.20
C GLY A 191 -1.07 -12.64 -11.00
N GLU A 192 -1.01 -12.19 -12.24
CA GLU A 192 0.12 -12.42 -13.13
C GLU A 192 1.27 -11.49 -12.75
N VAL A 193 2.48 -12.03 -12.71
CA VAL A 193 3.74 -11.32 -12.44
C VAL A 193 4.71 -11.68 -13.53
N ASP A 194 5.25 -10.70 -14.23
CA ASP A 194 6.34 -10.90 -15.18
C ASP A 194 7.65 -11.03 -14.41
N THR A 195 8.16 -12.25 -14.34
CA THR A 195 9.41 -12.56 -13.61
C THR A 195 10.67 -12.25 -14.42
N ASP A 196 10.55 -12.02 -15.73
CA ASP A 196 11.66 -11.59 -16.58
C ASP A 196 11.89 -10.08 -16.54
N ASP A 197 10.86 -9.31 -16.18
CA ASP A 197 11.01 -7.86 -16.00
C ASP A 197 11.68 -7.53 -14.67
N ASP A 198 12.97 -7.16 -14.74
CA ASP A 198 13.73 -6.71 -13.56
C ASP A 198 13.55 -5.21 -13.27
N ASN A 199 12.79 -4.47 -14.07
CA ASN A 199 12.62 -3.05 -13.88
C ASN A 199 11.73 -2.76 -12.65
N PRO A 200 12.21 -1.95 -11.70
CA PRO A 200 11.38 -1.52 -10.58
C PRO A 200 10.29 -0.55 -11.06
N ALA A 201 9.15 -0.58 -10.41
CA ALA A 201 8.08 0.38 -10.67
C ALA A 201 8.54 1.82 -10.38
N ARG A 202 8.04 2.76 -11.16
CA ARG A 202 8.30 4.18 -10.90
C ARG A 202 7.49 4.65 -9.68
N ILE A 203 8.17 4.98 -8.60
CA ILE A 203 7.57 5.58 -7.40
C ILE A 203 6.92 6.93 -7.76
N GLY A 204 5.75 7.21 -7.22
CA GLY A 204 5.00 8.44 -7.48
C GLY A 204 4.21 8.40 -8.78
N ARG A 205 3.88 7.20 -9.31
CA ARG A 205 2.99 7.03 -10.46
C ARG A 205 1.80 6.15 -10.08
N ALA A 206 0.60 6.67 -10.31
CA ALA A 206 -0.64 5.91 -10.22
C ALA A 206 -0.82 5.00 -11.45
N ARG A 207 -1.79 4.12 -11.38
CA ARG A 207 -2.16 3.21 -12.46
C ARG A 207 -3.68 3.26 -12.69
N ILE A 208 -4.09 3.35 -13.94
CA ILE A 208 -5.48 3.07 -14.31
C ILE A 208 -5.67 1.55 -14.22
N ALA A 209 -6.34 1.10 -13.15
CA ALA A 209 -6.61 -0.31 -12.91
C ALA A 209 -7.78 -0.84 -13.74
N ARG A 210 -8.70 0.04 -14.11
CA ARG A 210 -9.81 -0.18 -15.02
C ARG A 210 -10.13 1.13 -15.75
N GLU A 211 -10.31 1.09 -17.05
CA GLU A 211 -10.78 2.22 -17.83
C GLU A 211 -12.30 2.41 -17.68
N GLY A 212 -12.77 3.67 -17.75
CA GLY A 212 -14.18 4.03 -17.65
C GLY A 212 -14.44 5.48 -18.05
N THR A 213 -15.73 5.83 -18.21
CA THR A 213 -16.14 7.14 -18.78
C THR A 213 -17.10 7.94 -17.93
N ASP A 214 -17.81 7.33 -16.98
CA ASP A 214 -18.94 7.97 -16.30
C ASP A 214 -18.61 8.48 -14.88
N LEU A 215 -17.64 7.83 -14.23
CA LEU A 215 -17.20 8.13 -12.85
C LEU A 215 -15.78 7.62 -12.64
N THR A 216 -14.98 8.33 -11.84
CA THR A 216 -13.67 7.86 -11.34
C THR A 216 -13.76 7.42 -9.88
N LEU A 217 -13.34 6.18 -9.60
CA LEU A 217 -13.01 5.71 -8.24
C LEU A 217 -11.51 5.85 -8.02
N VAL A 218 -11.10 6.58 -6.98
CA VAL A 218 -9.69 6.77 -6.62
C VAL A 218 -9.41 6.05 -5.32
N SER A 219 -8.40 5.16 -5.31
CA SER A 219 -8.13 4.31 -4.15
C SER A 219 -6.69 3.82 -4.09
N HIS A 220 -6.34 3.06 -3.06
CA HIS A 220 -5.05 2.38 -2.91
C HIS A 220 -5.22 1.07 -2.14
N SER A 221 -4.23 0.20 -2.21
CA SER A 221 -4.17 -1.05 -1.44
C SER A 221 -5.45 -1.91 -1.61
N TYR A 222 -5.97 -2.51 -0.55
CA TYR A 222 -7.17 -3.34 -0.58
C TYR A 222 -8.44 -2.58 -1.03
N ALA A 223 -8.53 -1.28 -0.75
CA ALA A 223 -9.66 -0.48 -1.23
C ALA A 223 -9.74 -0.47 -2.77
N THR A 224 -8.61 -0.57 -3.48
CA THR A 224 -8.61 -0.71 -4.96
C THR A 224 -9.29 -2.00 -5.40
N VAL A 225 -9.06 -3.11 -4.71
CA VAL A 225 -9.74 -4.38 -5.00
C VAL A 225 -11.26 -4.22 -4.83
N ARG A 226 -11.69 -3.55 -3.75
CA ARG A 226 -13.12 -3.27 -3.51
C ARG A 226 -13.72 -2.31 -4.55
N CYS A 227 -12.94 -1.34 -5.02
CA CYS A 227 -13.36 -0.46 -6.12
C CYS A 227 -13.55 -1.23 -7.44
N LEU A 228 -12.69 -2.21 -7.73
CA LEU A 228 -12.85 -3.07 -8.91
C LEU A 228 -14.11 -3.95 -8.81
N ASP A 229 -14.39 -4.53 -7.64
CA ASP A 229 -15.62 -5.29 -7.39
C ASP A 229 -16.87 -4.38 -7.57
N ALA A 230 -16.84 -3.17 -7.01
CA ALA A 230 -17.93 -2.18 -7.16
C ALA A 230 -18.10 -1.72 -8.61
N ALA A 231 -17.00 -1.50 -9.34
CA ALA A 231 -17.04 -1.13 -10.75
C ALA A 231 -17.67 -2.21 -11.64
N GLU A 232 -17.44 -3.49 -11.34
CA GLU A 232 -18.08 -4.61 -12.03
C GLU A 232 -19.59 -4.67 -11.72
N THR A 233 -19.97 -4.46 -10.45
CA THR A 233 -21.39 -4.38 -10.07
C THR A 233 -22.09 -3.18 -10.72
N LEU A 234 -21.46 -2.00 -10.76
CA LEU A 234 -22.00 -0.81 -11.43
C LEU A 234 -22.17 -1.04 -12.93
N ALA A 235 -21.21 -1.66 -13.59
CA ALA A 235 -21.30 -1.98 -15.00
C ALA A 235 -22.42 -2.99 -15.30
N SER A 236 -22.45 -4.11 -14.56
CA SER A 236 -23.36 -5.24 -14.85
C SER A 236 -24.81 -4.96 -14.45
N LYS A 237 -25.05 -4.22 -13.35
CA LYS A 237 -26.42 -3.97 -12.81
C LYS A 237 -26.98 -2.62 -13.19
N HIS A 238 -26.13 -1.63 -13.42
CA HIS A 238 -26.56 -0.23 -13.60
C HIS A 238 -26.10 0.37 -14.96
N GLY A 239 -25.30 -0.36 -15.73
CA GLY A 239 -24.79 0.12 -17.03
C GLY A 239 -23.83 1.29 -16.93
N VAL A 240 -23.18 1.48 -15.77
CA VAL A 240 -22.25 2.58 -15.48
C VAL A 240 -20.82 2.16 -15.77
N SER A 241 -20.11 2.94 -16.58
CA SER A 241 -18.71 2.74 -16.95
C SER A 241 -17.78 3.48 -15.99
N VAL A 242 -17.16 2.74 -15.07
CA VAL A 242 -16.34 3.30 -13.98
C VAL A 242 -14.86 3.14 -14.26
N GLU A 243 -14.12 4.26 -14.23
CA GLU A 243 -12.66 4.27 -14.19
C GLU A 243 -12.16 4.04 -12.76
N VAL A 244 -11.17 3.17 -12.58
CA VAL A 244 -10.54 2.92 -11.27
C VAL A 244 -9.08 3.32 -11.32
N VAL A 245 -8.72 4.32 -10.53
CA VAL A 245 -7.35 4.79 -10.34
C VAL A 245 -6.76 4.18 -9.08
N ASP A 246 -5.72 3.35 -9.24
CA ASP A 246 -4.92 2.80 -8.16
C ASP A 246 -3.72 3.73 -7.91
N LEU A 247 -3.70 4.40 -6.78
CA LEU A 247 -2.66 5.37 -6.42
C LEU A 247 -1.29 4.73 -6.26
N ARG A 248 -1.21 3.52 -5.71
CA ARG A 248 0.02 2.77 -5.42
C ARG A 248 1.03 3.50 -4.54
N SER A 249 1.26 4.79 -4.81
CA SER A 249 2.15 5.68 -4.06
C SER A 249 1.34 6.79 -3.40
N LEU A 250 1.38 6.87 -2.08
CA LEU A 250 0.70 7.90 -1.31
C LEU A 250 1.60 9.12 -1.08
N ARG A 251 2.93 8.90 -1.09
CA ARG A 251 3.95 9.93 -1.08
C ARG A 251 5.21 9.45 -1.82
N PRO A 252 5.60 10.13 -2.90
CA PRO A 252 4.89 11.20 -3.60
C PRO A 252 3.58 10.74 -4.21
N LEU A 253 2.56 11.61 -4.22
CA LEU A 253 1.24 11.36 -4.80
C LEU A 253 1.21 11.78 -6.27
N ASP A 254 0.73 10.90 -7.15
CA ASP A 254 0.46 11.22 -8.56
C ASP A 254 -0.89 11.93 -8.72
N VAL A 255 -0.87 13.23 -8.52
CA VAL A 255 -2.07 14.06 -8.66
C VAL A 255 -2.46 14.22 -10.12
N GLU A 256 -1.49 14.23 -11.04
CA GLU A 256 -1.69 14.42 -12.47
C GLU A 256 -2.62 13.34 -13.04
N THR A 257 -2.30 12.05 -12.83
CA THR A 257 -3.13 10.93 -13.28
C THR A 257 -4.55 10.99 -12.71
N VAL A 258 -4.70 11.37 -11.43
CA VAL A 258 -6.03 11.52 -10.80
C VAL A 258 -6.84 12.64 -11.46
N VAL A 259 -6.23 13.80 -11.64
CA VAL A 259 -6.88 14.98 -12.25
C VAL A 259 -7.27 14.70 -13.69
N GLU A 260 -6.40 14.10 -14.49
CA GLU A 260 -6.72 13.72 -15.87
C GLU A 260 -7.89 12.73 -15.97
N SER A 261 -7.96 11.77 -15.05
CA SER A 261 -9.08 10.83 -14.97
C SER A 261 -10.39 11.56 -14.65
N VAL A 262 -10.39 12.37 -13.59
CA VAL A 262 -11.58 13.09 -13.13
C VAL A 262 -12.05 14.12 -14.16
N ALA A 263 -11.14 14.82 -14.84
CA ALA A 263 -11.51 15.76 -15.91
C ALA A 263 -12.22 15.09 -17.10
N ARG A 264 -11.97 13.79 -17.33
CA ARG A 264 -12.69 13.02 -18.36
C ARG A 264 -14.06 12.52 -17.91
N THR A 265 -14.18 12.13 -16.64
CA THR A 265 -15.40 11.50 -16.10
C THR A 265 -16.31 12.47 -15.38
N ASN A 266 -15.82 13.65 -15.01
CA ASN A 266 -16.51 14.76 -14.33
C ASN A 266 -17.06 14.42 -12.93
N ARG A 267 -16.75 13.22 -12.38
CA ARG A 267 -17.24 12.71 -11.10
C ARG A 267 -16.19 11.87 -10.42
N ALA A 268 -16.10 11.99 -9.10
CA ALA A 268 -15.13 11.26 -8.33
C ALA A 268 -15.68 10.74 -6.99
N VAL A 269 -15.32 9.51 -6.66
CA VAL A 269 -15.45 8.94 -5.31
C VAL A 269 -14.07 8.46 -4.86
N CYS A 270 -13.58 8.98 -3.74
CA CYS A 270 -12.31 8.58 -3.14
C CYS A 270 -12.55 7.52 -2.06
N VAL A 271 -11.83 6.40 -2.12
CA VAL A 271 -12.06 5.24 -1.26
C VAL A 271 -10.77 4.84 -0.53
N GLU A 272 -10.85 4.65 0.78
CA GLU A 272 -9.74 4.17 1.62
C GLU A 272 -10.22 3.24 2.73
N GLU A 273 -9.33 2.42 3.28
CA GLU A 273 -9.63 1.63 4.49
C GLU A 273 -9.50 2.45 5.78
N GLY A 274 -8.85 3.61 5.73
CA GLY A 274 -8.75 4.54 6.86
C GLY A 274 -10.09 5.19 7.22
N TRP A 275 -10.09 5.91 8.32
CA TRP A 275 -11.20 6.79 8.65
C TRP A 275 -11.19 7.99 7.70
N PRO A 276 -12.37 8.42 7.18
CA PRO A 276 -12.44 9.57 6.28
C PRO A 276 -11.92 10.88 6.88
N SER A 277 -12.10 11.05 8.20
CA SER A 277 -11.58 12.23 8.91
C SER A 277 -10.05 12.17 8.96
N PHE A 278 -9.39 13.18 8.36
CA PHE A 278 -7.93 13.30 8.25
C PHE A 278 -7.26 12.13 7.49
N GLY A 279 -8.03 11.36 6.74
CA GLY A 279 -7.53 10.27 5.90
C GLY A 279 -6.86 10.76 4.60
N VAL A 280 -6.28 9.82 3.85
CA VAL A 280 -5.67 10.07 2.53
C VAL A 280 -6.70 10.64 1.55
N THR A 281 -7.94 10.14 1.59
CA THR A 281 -9.02 10.63 0.73
C THR A 281 -9.39 12.08 0.95
N ALA A 282 -9.15 12.64 2.13
CA ALA A 282 -9.38 14.06 2.41
C ALA A 282 -8.43 14.95 1.59
N GLU A 283 -7.15 14.59 1.52
CA GLU A 283 -6.14 15.30 0.71
C GLU A 283 -6.45 15.15 -0.78
N ILE A 284 -6.78 13.94 -1.23
CA ILE A 284 -7.10 13.67 -2.63
C ILE A 284 -8.32 14.46 -3.08
N ALA A 285 -9.41 14.43 -2.30
CA ALA A 285 -10.63 15.18 -2.59
C ALA A 285 -10.37 16.69 -2.67
N ALA A 286 -9.55 17.25 -1.76
CA ALA A 286 -9.16 18.65 -1.80
C ALA A 286 -8.36 19.00 -3.06
N ARG A 287 -7.47 18.12 -3.53
CA ARG A 287 -6.70 18.32 -4.76
C ARG A 287 -7.56 18.22 -6.01
N ILE A 288 -8.46 17.25 -6.07
CA ILE A 288 -9.45 17.13 -7.15
C ILE A 288 -10.32 18.39 -7.20
N GLN A 289 -10.89 18.78 -6.06
CA GLN A 289 -11.76 19.97 -5.96
C GLN A 289 -11.04 21.24 -6.44
N LYS A 290 -9.74 21.37 -6.12
CA LYS A 290 -8.96 22.53 -6.55
C LYS A 290 -8.62 22.52 -8.04
N ALA A 291 -8.30 21.33 -8.60
CA ALA A 291 -7.80 21.21 -9.96
C ALA A 291 -8.92 21.04 -11.00
N CYS A 292 -10.05 20.41 -10.62
CA CYS A 292 -11.16 20.07 -11.50
C CYS A 292 -12.47 20.80 -11.11
N PHE A 293 -12.38 21.97 -10.45
CA PHE A 293 -13.58 22.67 -9.96
C PHE A 293 -14.63 22.93 -11.04
N ASP A 294 -14.18 23.34 -12.22
CA ASP A 294 -15.07 23.69 -13.35
C ASP A 294 -15.52 22.44 -14.15
N GLU A 295 -14.85 21.30 -13.96
CA GLU A 295 -15.16 20.03 -14.63
C GLU A 295 -16.10 19.14 -13.82
N LEU A 296 -16.22 19.37 -12.51
CA LEU A 296 -17.01 18.52 -11.60
C LEU A 296 -18.52 18.76 -11.75
N ASP A 297 -19.27 17.70 -12.07
CA ASP A 297 -20.73 17.68 -12.10
C ASP A 297 -21.38 17.44 -10.71
N ALA A 298 -20.60 16.97 -9.74
CA ALA A 298 -21.04 16.68 -8.38
C ALA A 298 -19.90 16.88 -7.38
N PRO A 299 -20.20 17.08 -6.07
CA PRO A 299 -19.17 17.07 -5.04
C PRO A 299 -18.37 15.75 -5.05
N VAL A 300 -17.08 15.84 -4.72
CA VAL A 300 -16.24 14.64 -4.55
C VAL A 300 -16.67 13.89 -3.29
N GLU A 301 -17.18 12.67 -3.46
CA GLU A 301 -17.58 11.81 -2.35
C GLU A 301 -16.39 11.04 -1.76
N ARG A 302 -16.49 10.71 -0.48
CA ARG A 302 -15.46 9.92 0.22
C ARG A 302 -16.08 8.75 0.95
N VAL A 303 -15.52 7.57 0.75
CA VAL A 303 -15.90 6.32 1.41
C VAL A 303 -14.72 5.77 2.18
N GLY A 304 -14.86 5.59 3.46
CA GLY A 304 -13.85 5.01 4.33
C GLY A 304 -14.47 4.14 5.41
N MET A 305 -13.66 3.72 6.36
CA MET A 305 -14.11 2.98 7.53
C MET A 305 -15.07 3.82 8.36
N ALA A 306 -16.04 3.18 9.03
CA ALA A 306 -16.88 3.86 10.02
C ALA A 306 -15.99 4.44 11.14
N GLU A 307 -16.35 5.62 11.62
CA GLU A 307 -15.60 6.38 12.66
C GLU A 307 -15.75 5.76 14.06
N VAL A 308 -15.36 4.48 14.15
CA VAL A 308 -15.43 3.69 15.39
C VAL A 308 -14.16 2.86 15.56
N PRO A 309 -13.73 2.53 16.79
CA PRO A 309 -12.78 1.46 17.02
C PRO A 309 -13.33 0.14 16.50
N LEU A 310 -12.53 -0.63 15.76
CA LEU A 310 -13.01 -1.84 15.09
C LEU A 310 -13.42 -2.92 16.08
N PRO A 311 -14.62 -3.50 15.92
CA PRO A 311 -15.13 -4.55 16.79
C PRO A 311 -14.51 -5.92 16.44
N TYR A 312 -14.49 -6.82 17.43
CA TYR A 312 -14.05 -8.21 17.25
C TYR A 312 -15.04 -9.05 16.42
N SER A 313 -16.34 -8.73 16.48
CA SER A 313 -17.35 -9.47 15.74
C SER A 313 -17.15 -9.31 14.23
N LYS A 314 -16.96 -10.43 13.52
CA LYS A 314 -16.79 -10.44 12.05
C LYS A 314 -17.86 -9.65 11.30
N ARG A 315 -19.13 -9.78 11.73
CA ARG A 315 -20.24 -9.06 11.10
C ARG A 315 -20.09 -7.55 11.27
N LEU A 316 -19.81 -7.10 12.49
CA LEU A 316 -19.68 -5.66 12.80
C LEU A 316 -18.39 -5.09 12.18
N GLU A 317 -17.30 -5.86 12.14
CA GLU A 317 -16.08 -5.46 11.45
C GLU A 317 -16.34 -5.22 9.95
N LEU A 318 -17.03 -6.16 9.28
CA LEU A 318 -17.37 -6.03 7.86
C LEU A 318 -18.35 -4.85 7.60
N GLU A 319 -19.27 -4.58 8.51
CA GLU A 319 -20.18 -3.41 8.43
C GLU A 319 -19.42 -2.09 8.60
N ALA A 320 -18.35 -2.07 9.40
CA ALA A 320 -17.52 -0.89 9.58
C ALA A 320 -16.58 -0.60 8.39
N MET A 321 -16.19 -1.62 7.63
CA MET A 321 -15.28 -1.48 6.50
C MET A 321 -15.95 -0.83 5.26
N PRO A 322 -15.16 -0.19 4.36
CA PRO A 322 -15.65 0.32 3.07
C PRO A 322 -15.88 -0.84 2.09
N GLY A 323 -17.00 -1.57 2.28
CA GLY A 323 -17.40 -2.67 1.42
C GLY A 323 -17.94 -2.22 0.06
N GLU A 324 -18.00 -3.14 -0.91
CA GLU A 324 -18.53 -2.95 -2.27
C GLU A 324 -19.88 -2.20 -2.29
N GLY A 325 -20.84 -2.59 -1.41
CA GLY A 325 -22.16 -1.96 -1.36
C GLY A 325 -22.14 -0.48 -0.97
N ARG A 326 -21.25 -0.06 -0.05
CA ARG A 326 -21.08 1.35 0.32
C ARG A 326 -20.44 2.16 -0.80
N ILE A 327 -19.47 1.58 -1.52
CA ILE A 327 -18.82 2.20 -2.67
C ILE A 327 -19.83 2.36 -3.81
N THR A 328 -20.60 1.32 -4.12
CA THR A 328 -21.65 1.35 -5.14
C THR A 328 -22.71 2.40 -4.83
N ALA A 329 -23.16 2.46 -3.58
CA ALA A 329 -24.16 3.46 -3.16
C ALA A 329 -23.64 4.91 -3.29
N ALA A 330 -22.39 5.18 -2.91
CA ALA A 330 -21.78 6.49 -3.07
C ALA A 330 -21.62 6.87 -4.56
N ALA A 331 -21.20 5.93 -5.41
CA ALA A 331 -21.11 6.13 -6.85
C ALA A 331 -22.46 6.47 -7.48
N LEU A 332 -23.52 5.73 -7.14
CA LEU A 332 -24.87 6.00 -7.64
C LEU A 332 -25.40 7.37 -7.17
N ALA A 333 -25.21 7.72 -5.90
CA ALA A 333 -25.59 9.03 -5.38
C ALA A 333 -24.88 10.18 -6.11
N THR A 334 -23.60 10.03 -6.44
CA THR A 334 -22.84 11.00 -7.22
C THR A 334 -23.41 11.14 -8.64
N LEU A 335 -23.87 10.06 -9.25
CA LEU A 335 -24.47 10.06 -10.58
C LEU A 335 -25.88 10.63 -10.60
N GLU A 336 -26.72 10.34 -9.57
CA GLU A 336 -28.08 10.87 -9.44
C GLU A 336 -28.09 12.39 -9.26
N GLY A 337 -27.18 12.92 -8.46
CA GLY A 337 -27.03 14.37 -8.26
C GLY A 337 -26.73 15.15 -9.53
N SER A 338 -26.23 14.49 -10.57
CA SER A 338 -25.93 15.07 -11.88
C SER A 338 -26.99 14.83 -12.95
N GLY A 339 -28.08 14.12 -12.65
CA GLY A 339 -29.15 13.80 -13.61
C GLY A 339 -28.78 12.73 -14.66
N VAL A 340 -27.68 12.01 -14.49
CA VAL A 340 -27.20 10.97 -15.43
C VAL A 340 -28.03 9.68 -15.32
N LEU A 341 -28.48 9.33 -14.13
CA LEU A 341 -29.41 8.23 -13.96
C LEU A 341 -30.82 8.71 -14.32
N ARG A 342 -31.28 8.37 -15.53
CA ARG A 342 -32.68 8.50 -15.91
C ARG A 342 -33.46 7.32 -15.34
N PRO A 343 -34.67 7.53 -14.80
CA PRO A 343 -35.51 6.47 -14.26
C PRO A 343 -35.88 5.42 -15.31
#